data_6d4ad492fbc7cb5cb88512748baa0c37
#
_entry.id   6d4ad492fbc7cb5cb88512748baa0c37
#
_cell.length_a   1.000
_cell.length_b   1.000
_cell.length_c   1.000
_cell.angle_alpha   90.00
_cell.angle_beta   90.00
_cell.angle_gamma   90.00
#
_symmetry.space_group_name_H-M   'P 1'
#
loop_
_entity.id
_entity.type
_entity.pdbx_description
1 polymer ?
#
loop_
_entity_poly.entity_id
_entity_poly.type
_entity_poly.pdbx_seq_one_letter_code
_entity_poly.pdbx_strand_id
1 'polypeptide(L)'
;MDNLKRVIIPAAKIVPAELQKLGKLPGIIYPINQKIAFDYLYEEYKEYCTSMDIICFEQAGKVQRRLNPYLSEQVRIKILPELGDLGQTIYFALGQIKESLIINFSDTIVMDNIAKIDGDAFFCQEDYMSDTWTYFDEQDGVITRVYDKKPAKTDKKKKLFVGVFQIEDPVYFKTCLEKAFQEVRPQMSTFYHALQIYSRQHPMKAISTENWFDIGHEDKYYNSKLEVRAREFNHISIDKNRGILRKTSDDKDKFIGEIKWYLKLPSDVEYVRPRIFDYSTSYVNPYVSMEYYAYHTVHELFLYGDLTLQQWVDVFNRIRFVCDDFKRYTVKDGSIQHALEEMYLTKTLQRFERMKKENIFSTFFEEPIEVNGEKYLPLNDISAVLEKVIPKMLYEVDTFNIIHGDLCFANIMVD
;
A
#
# COMPACT_ATOMS: atom_id res chain seq x y z
N MET A 1 -12.47 19.94 -24.64
CA MET A 1 -11.62 18.75 -24.59
C MET A 1 -10.63 19.05 -23.49
N ASP A 2 -10.72 18.33 -22.40
CA ASP A 2 -9.84 18.54 -21.26
C ASP A 2 -8.40 18.34 -21.74
N ASN A 3 -7.52 19.26 -21.33
CA ASN A 3 -6.13 19.30 -21.76
C ASN A 3 -5.38 18.14 -21.05
N LEU A 4 -5.49 16.92 -21.61
CA LEU A 4 -4.86 15.74 -21.07
C LEU A 4 -3.36 15.92 -21.00
N LYS A 5 -2.75 15.65 -19.87
CA LYS A 5 -1.32 15.89 -19.59
C LYS A 5 -0.53 14.58 -19.67
N ARG A 6 0.76 14.68 -19.80
CA ARG A 6 1.65 13.54 -19.68
C ARG A 6 2.16 13.43 -18.24
N VAL A 7 2.21 12.23 -17.69
CA VAL A 7 2.75 12.00 -16.35
C VAL A 7 4.12 11.34 -16.45
N ILE A 8 5.11 11.88 -15.75
CA ILE A 8 6.46 11.32 -15.59
C ILE A 8 6.62 10.91 -14.13
N ILE A 9 6.98 9.64 -13.90
CA ILE A 9 7.24 9.10 -12.56
C ILE A 9 8.70 8.63 -12.49
N PRO A 10 9.60 9.42 -11.88
CA PRO A 10 10.99 9.02 -11.68
C PRO A 10 11.08 7.94 -10.59
N ALA A 11 11.39 6.71 -10.99
CA ALA A 11 11.48 5.51 -10.16
C ALA A 11 12.84 4.79 -10.35
N ALA A 12 13.91 5.57 -10.52
CA ALA A 12 15.23 5.03 -10.87
C ALA A 12 15.96 4.35 -9.70
N LYS A 13 15.62 4.70 -8.45
CA LYS A 13 16.31 4.22 -7.24
C LYS A 13 15.41 3.34 -6.40
N ILE A 14 16.06 2.43 -5.63
CA ILE A 14 15.41 1.70 -4.54
C ILE A 14 15.19 2.63 -3.34
N VAL A 15 14.29 2.21 -2.45
CA VAL A 15 14.02 2.91 -1.17
C VAL A 15 15.26 2.97 -0.29
N PRO A 16 15.37 3.95 0.63
CA PRO A 16 16.46 4.06 1.61
C PRO A 16 16.62 2.78 2.45
N ALA A 17 17.81 2.62 3.07
CA ALA A 17 18.18 1.40 3.80
C ALA A 17 17.19 1.04 4.92
N GLU A 18 16.68 2.03 5.64
CA GLU A 18 15.70 1.89 6.72
C GLU A 18 14.35 1.31 6.28
N LEU A 19 14.00 1.49 5.01
CA LEU A 19 12.79 0.92 4.40
C LEU A 19 13.02 -0.43 3.71
N GLN A 20 14.25 -0.96 3.67
CA GLN A 20 14.56 -2.21 2.98
C GLN A 20 14.19 -3.47 3.77
N LYS A 21 13.38 -3.38 4.83
CA LYS A 21 12.85 -4.55 5.57
C LYS A 21 12.07 -5.53 4.66
N LEU A 22 11.41 -5.02 3.63
CA LEU A 22 10.75 -5.82 2.58
C LEU A 22 11.71 -6.24 1.46
N GLY A 23 12.97 -5.79 1.48
CA GLY A 23 13.93 -5.98 0.41
C GLY A 23 14.22 -4.72 -0.38
N LYS A 24 15.05 -4.87 -1.42
CA LYS A 24 15.49 -3.76 -2.28
C LYS A 24 14.42 -3.46 -3.34
N LEU A 25 13.45 -2.63 -2.99
CA LEU A 25 12.32 -2.26 -3.85
C LEU A 25 12.40 -0.79 -4.26
N PRO A 26 12.13 -0.44 -5.54
CA PRO A 26 11.84 0.94 -5.92
C PRO A 26 10.56 1.46 -5.27
N GLY A 27 10.53 2.78 -4.94
CA GLY A 27 9.38 3.40 -4.27
C GLY A 27 8.05 3.15 -4.98
N ILE A 28 8.05 3.15 -6.32
CA ILE A 28 6.84 2.95 -7.14
C ILE A 28 6.10 1.61 -6.87
N ILE A 29 6.81 0.58 -6.47
CA ILE A 29 6.26 -0.75 -6.14
C ILE A 29 6.31 -1.05 -4.64
N TYR A 30 6.63 -0.04 -3.82
CA TYR A 30 6.65 -0.21 -2.38
C TYR A 30 5.22 -0.30 -1.85
N PRO A 31 4.89 -1.29 -0.98
CA PRO A 31 3.51 -1.53 -0.58
C PRO A 31 3.04 -0.56 0.50
N ILE A 32 1.80 -0.12 0.35
CA ILE A 32 1.01 0.53 1.40
C ILE A 32 -0.23 -0.32 1.62
N ASN A 33 -0.28 -1.05 2.74
CA ASN A 33 -1.32 -2.03 3.01
C ASN A 33 -1.35 -3.14 1.93
N GLN A 34 -2.44 -3.28 1.21
CA GLN A 34 -2.61 -4.33 0.18
C GLN A 34 -2.33 -3.83 -1.25
N LYS A 35 -1.97 -2.56 -1.40
CA LYS A 35 -1.69 -1.91 -2.69
C LYS A 35 -0.23 -1.47 -2.75
N ILE A 36 0.28 -1.24 -3.95
CA ILE A 36 1.57 -0.58 -4.17
C ILE A 36 1.38 0.92 -4.44
N ALA A 37 2.44 1.70 -4.30
CA ALA A 37 2.38 3.14 -4.57
C ALA A 37 1.79 3.46 -5.94
N PHE A 38 2.13 2.68 -6.97
CA PHE A 38 1.62 2.87 -8.32
C PHE A 38 0.11 2.74 -8.43
N ASP A 39 -0.53 1.86 -7.64
CA ASP A 39 -1.99 1.69 -7.67
C ASP A 39 -2.71 3.00 -7.37
N TYR A 40 -2.20 3.77 -6.39
CA TYR A 40 -2.74 5.09 -6.04
C TYR A 40 -2.48 6.12 -7.12
N LEU A 41 -1.26 6.17 -7.67
CA LEU A 41 -0.91 7.10 -8.75
C LEU A 41 -1.70 6.82 -10.03
N TYR A 42 -1.92 5.53 -10.35
CA TYR A 42 -2.71 5.13 -11.50
C TYR A 42 -4.16 5.60 -11.37
N GLU A 43 -4.79 5.35 -10.22
CA GLU A 43 -6.17 5.81 -9.96
C GLU A 43 -6.29 7.34 -10.01
N GLU A 44 -5.28 8.06 -9.55
CA GLU A 44 -5.28 9.53 -9.54
C GLU A 44 -5.19 10.14 -10.95
N TYR A 45 -4.39 9.52 -11.84
CA TYR A 45 -4.06 10.14 -13.13
C TYR A 45 -4.68 9.48 -14.36
N LYS A 46 -5.20 8.25 -14.29
CA LYS A 46 -5.66 7.48 -15.46
C LYS A 46 -6.67 8.21 -16.37
N GLU A 47 -7.52 9.06 -15.79
CA GLU A 47 -8.55 9.84 -16.53
C GLU A 47 -8.04 11.22 -17.01
N TYR A 48 -6.90 11.68 -16.49
CA TYR A 48 -6.36 13.04 -16.72
C TYR A 48 -5.08 13.05 -17.55
N CYS A 49 -4.58 11.89 -17.96
CA CYS A 49 -3.32 11.81 -18.69
C CYS A 49 -3.45 11.08 -20.02
N THR A 50 -2.65 11.50 -21.00
CA THR A 50 -2.45 10.79 -22.28
C THR A 50 -1.54 9.58 -22.09
N SER A 51 -0.53 9.71 -21.21
CA SER A 51 0.37 8.62 -20.87
C SER A 51 1.07 8.84 -19.54
N MET A 52 1.46 7.72 -18.89
CA MET A 52 2.32 7.65 -17.71
C MET A 52 3.64 6.98 -18.10
N ASP A 53 4.73 7.72 -18.02
CA ASP A 53 6.08 7.22 -18.28
C ASP A 53 6.79 6.98 -16.94
N ILE A 54 7.06 5.71 -16.62
CA ILE A 54 7.76 5.31 -15.38
C ILE A 54 9.23 5.10 -15.73
N ILE A 55 10.11 5.88 -15.12
CA ILE A 55 11.53 5.91 -15.44
C ILE A 55 12.30 5.08 -14.42
N CYS A 56 12.79 3.92 -14.82
CA CYS A 56 13.42 2.92 -13.96
C CYS A 56 14.91 2.76 -14.24
N PHE A 57 15.65 2.32 -13.22
CA PHE A 57 17.04 1.83 -13.34
C PHE A 57 17.28 0.66 -12.39
N GLU A 58 17.42 0.92 -11.07
CA GLU A 58 17.60 -0.15 -10.09
C GLU A 58 16.35 -1.02 -10.04
N GLN A 59 16.53 -2.34 -10.05
CA GLN A 59 15.44 -3.32 -9.97
C GLN A 59 14.33 -3.14 -11.05
N ALA A 60 14.66 -2.56 -12.21
CA ALA A 60 13.69 -2.33 -13.30
C ALA A 60 12.90 -3.59 -13.69
N GLY A 61 13.52 -4.77 -13.66
CA GLY A 61 12.86 -6.06 -13.92
C GLY A 61 11.78 -6.40 -12.86
N LYS A 62 11.94 -5.99 -11.60
CA LYS A 62 10.88 -6.15 -10.58
C LYS A 62 9.71 -5.21 -10.86
N VAL A 63 10.00 -3.94 -11.20
CA VAL A 63 8.98 -2.96 -11.56
C VAL A 63 8.19 -3.47 -12.76
N GLN A 64 8.86 -3.93 -13.82
CA GLN A 64 8.21 -4.43 -15.02
C GLN A 64 7.29 -5.63 -14.73
N ARG A 65 7.76 -6.62 -13.96
CA ARG A 65 6.91 -7.76 -13.58
C ARG A 65 5.69 -7.33 -12.77
N ARG A 66 5.89 -6.40 -11.83
CA ARG A 66 4.80 -5.97 -10.93
C ARG A 66 3.77 -5.10 -11.63
N LEU A 67 4.20 -4.23 -12.52
CA LEU A 67 3.32 -3.34 -13.26
C LEU A 67 2.78 -3.96 -14.56
N ASN A 68 3.16 -5.21 -14.87
CA ASN A 68 2.70 -5.88 -16.10
C ASN A 68 1.18 -5.80 -16.36
N PRO A 69 0.29 -5.92 -15.34
CA PRO A 69 -1.16 -5.79 -15.55
C PRO A 69 -1.61 -4.39 -16.01
N TYR A 70 -0.80 -3.35 -15.78
CA TYR A 70 -1.08 -1.95 -16.13
C TYR A 70 -0.46 -1.53 -17.46
N LEU A 71 0.55 -2.28 -17.95
CA LEU A 71 1.29 -1.89 -19.15
C LEU A 71 0.38 -1.86 -20.38
N SER A 72 0.39 -0.72 -21.07
CA SER A 72 -0.45 -0.40 -22.21
C SER A 72 0.18 0.72 -23.03
N GLU A 73 -0.52 1.22 -24.05
CA GLU A 73 -0.11 2.45 -24.73
C GLU A 73 -0.09 3.66 -23.79
N GLN A 74 -0.95 3.66 -22.75
CA GLN A 74 -1.02 4.72 -21.75
C GLN A 74 0.03 4.58 -20.64
N VAL A 75 0.41 3.38 -20.22
CA VAL A 75 1.37 3.12 -19.13
C VAL A 75 2.62 2.45 -19.68
N ARG A 76 3.75 3.14 -19.59
CA ARG A 76 5.01 2.69 -20.20
C ARG A 76 6.16 2.76 -19.19
N ILE A 77 7.06 1.75 -19.26
CA ILE A 77 8.31 1.75 -18.51
C ILE A 77 9.44 2.12 -19.46
N LYS A 78 10.26 3.09 -19.06
CA LYS A 78 11.49 3.48 -19.73
C LYS A 78 12.69 3.18 -18.83
N ILE A 79 13.69 2.52 -19.34
CA ILE A 79 14.88 2.14 -18.58
C ILE A 79 15.99 3.14 -18.89
N LEU A 80 16.57 3.74 -17.84
CA LEU A 80 17.73 4.61 -17.99
C LEU A 80 18.95 3.80 -18.42
N PRO A 81 19.82 4.36 -19.27
CA PRO A 81 21.07 3.72 -19.65
C PRO A 81 22.08 3.72 -18.48
N GLU A 82 22.03 4.72 -17.63
CA GLU A 82 22.88 4.87 -16.44
C GLU A 82 22.13 5.60 -15.32
N LEU A 83 22.55 5.37 -14.08
CA LEU A 83 21.98 6.04 -12.92
C LEU A 83 22.53 7.46 -12.81
N GLY A 84 21.65 8.43 -12.85
CA GLY A 84 21.95 9.84 -12.66
C GLY A 84 21.27 10.44 -11.42
N ASP A 85 21.33 11.75 -11.32
CA ASP A 85 20.51 12.49 -10.35
C ASP A 85 19.06 12.64 -10.85
N LEU A 86 18.21 13.26 -10.02
CA LEU A 86 16.80 13.47 -10.36
C LEU A 86 16.61 14.30 -11.65
N GLY A 87 17.42 15.36 -11.83
CA GLY A 87 17.34 16.19 -13.03
C GLY A 87 17.71 15.43 -14.30
N GLN A 88 18.74 14.58 -14.25
CA GLN A 88 19.14 13.72 -15.37
C GLN A 88 18.04 12.68 -15.70
N THR A 89 17.43 12.10 -14.68
CA THR A 89 16.30 11.18 -14.85
C THR A 89 15.13 11.85 -15.59
N ILE A 90 14.77 13.06 -15.18
CA ILE A 90 13.68 13.82 -15.79
C ILE A 90 14.07 14.30 -17.19
N TYR A 91 15.29 14.78 -17.39
CA TYR A 91 15.80 15.17 -18.71
C TYR A 91 15.70 14.04 -19.74
N PHE A 92 16.07 12.82 -19.35
CA PHE A 92 15.89 11.63 -20.18
C PHE A 92 14.42 11.38 -20.51
N ALA A 93 13.54 11.51 -19.50
CA ALA A 93 12.10 11.27 -19.67
C ALA A 93 11.46 12.29 -20.61
N LEU A 94 11.88 13.55 -20.56
CA LEU A 94 11.34 14.63 -21.40
C LEU A 94 11.49 14.34 -22.88
N GLY A 95 12.64 13.82 -23.33
CA GLY A 95 12.85 13.46 -24.75
C GLY A 95 12.45 14.60 -25.70
N GLN A 96 11.36 14.38 -26.45
CA GLN A 96 10.76 15.35 -27.38
C GLN A 96 9.33 15.78 -26.97
N ILE A 97 8.98 15.68 -25.67
CA ILE A 97 7.66 16.07 -25.15
C ILE A 97 7.44 17.57 -25.36
N LYS A 98 6.27 17.93 -25.88
CA LYS A 98 5.85 19.33 -26.09
C LYS A 98 4.56 19.68 -25.35
N GLU A 99 3.75 18.67 -25.05
CA GLU A 99 2.53 18.79 -24.26
C GLU A 99 2.85 19.01 -22.78
N SER A 100 1.98 19.74 -22.07
CA SER A 100 2.13 19.98 -20.63
C SER A 100 2.22 18.66 -19.85
N LEU A 101 2.98 18.64 -18.77
CA LEU A 101 3.28 17.43 -18.05
C LEU A 101 3.14 17.57 -16.53
N ILE A 102 2.96 16.45 -15.89
CA ILE A 102 3.03 16.29 -14.44
C ILE A 102 4.25 15.43 -14.11
N ILE A 103 5.05 15.87 -13.17
CA ILE A 103 6.13 15.09 -12.56
C ILE A 103 5.67 14.70 -11.17
N ASN A 104 5.52 13.40 -10.90
CA ASN A 104 5.18 12.86 -9.58
C ASN A 104 6.28 11.90 -9.11
N PHE A 105 6.89 12.17 -7.96
CA PHE A 105 7.92 11.28 -7.42
C PHE A 105 7.33 9.93 -7.04
N SER A 106 8.09 8.87 -7.26
CA SER A 106 7.63 7.49 -7.13
C SER A 106 7.32 7.05 -5.69
N ASP A 107 7.78 7.81 -4.71
CA ASP A 107 7.60 7.61 -3.27
C ASP A 107 6.63 8.62 -2.64
N THR A 108 5.87 9.31 -3.47
CA THR A 108 4.93 10.37 -3.08
C THR A 108 3.53 10.07 -3.60
N ILE A 109 2.56 10.00 -2.70
CA ILE A 109 1.14 9.87 -3.03
C ILE A 109 0.43 11.12 -2.52
N VAL A 110 -0.27 11.82 -3.40
CA VAL A 110 -1.12 12.96 -3.06
C VAL A 110 -2.52 12.66 -3.55
N MET A 111 -3.52 12.76 -2.67
CA MET A 111 -4.92 12.49 -3.00
C MET A 111 -5.64 13.72 -3.60
N ASP A 112 -4.93 14.84 -3.71
CA ASP A 112 -5.39 16.04 -4.42
C ASP A 112 -4.85 16.01 -5.85
N ASN A 113 -5.71 16.18 -6.85
CA ASN A 113 -5.30 16.03 -8.25
C ASN A 113 -4.81 17.35 -8.85
N ILE A 114 -3.49 17.45 -9.08
CA ILE A 114 -2.86 18.62 -9.67
C ILE A 114 -3.29 18.84 -11.12
N ALA A 115 -3.71 17.78 -11.83
CA ALA A 115 -4.16 17.91 -13.23
C ALA A 115 -5.42 18.78 -13.39
N LYS A 116 -6.18 18.98 -12.31
CA LYS A 116 -7.36 19.89 -12.27
C LYS A 116 -6.99 21.37 -12.12
N ILE A 117 -5.71 21.68 -11.99
CA ILE A 117 -5.21 23.03 -11.77
C ILE A 117 -4.68 23.58 -13.09
N ASP A 118 -5.05 24.82 -13.41
CA ASP A 118 -4.58 25.49 -14.61
C ASP A 118 -3.22 26.17 -14.38
N GLY A 119 -2.33 25.98 -15.34
CA GLY A 119 -1.00 26.59 -15.37
C GLY A 119 0.05 25.84 -14.57
N ASP A 120 1.23 26.44 -14.51
CA ASP A 120 2.36 25.89 -13.76
C ASP A 120 2.07 25.87 -12.26
N ALA A 121 2.27 24.72 -11.62
CA ALA A 121 1.94 24.53 -10.21
C ALA A 121 2.77 23.42 -9.56
N PHE A 122 2.82 23.41 -8.24
CA PHE A 122 3.35 22.30 -7.46
C PHE A 122 2.68 22.22 -6.09
N PHE A 123 2.66 21.01 -5.50
CA PHE A 123 2.19 20.83 -4.13
C PHE A 123 3.29 21.11 -3.12
N CYS A 124 2.89 21.76 -2.01
CA CYS A 124 3.75 22.01 -0.86
C CYS A 124 3.01 21.71 0.46
N GLN A 125 3.77 21.52 1.52
CA GLN A 125 3.25 21.40 2.89
C GLN A 125 4.13 22.20 3.85
N GLU A 126 3.54 22.82 4.88
CA GLU A 126 4.28 23.49 5.93
C GLU A 126 4.61 22.51 7.07
N ASP A 127 5.90 22.30 7.33
CA ASP A 127 6.37 21.41 8.39
C ASP A 127 7.67 21.92 9.01
N TYR A 128 8.07 21.33 10.15
CA TYR A 128 9.34 21.60 10.84
C TYR A 128 10.52 20.76 10.32
N MET A 129 10.29 19.75 9.49
CA MET A 129 11.25 18.74 9.03
C MET A 129 12.15 19.25 7.90
N SER A 130 12.90 20.32 8.14
CA SER A 130 13.73 20.97 7.12
C SER A 130 15.08 20.29 6.84
N ASP A 131 15.54 19.38 7.69
CA ASP A 131 16.80 18.66 7.56
C ASP A 131 16.72 17.42 6.66
N THR A 132 15.52 16.86 6.53
CA THR A 132 15.25 15.69 5.69
C THR A 132 14.61 16.04 4.35
N TRP A 133 14.00 17.23 4.25
CA TRP A 133 13.24 17.68 3.10
C TRP A 133 13.84 18.88 2.39
N THR A 134 13.54 19.00 1.09
CA THR A 134 13.85 20.22 0.32
C THR A 134 12.75 21.25 0.54
N TYR A 135 13.10 22.42 1.03
CA TYR A 135 12.19 23.55 1.24
C TYR A 135 12.60 24.77 0.44
N PHE A 136 11.71 25.75 0.31
CA PHE A 136 11.90 26.87 -0.57
C PHE A 136 11.34 28.17 0.01
N ASP A 137 11.89 29.29 -0.50
CA ASP A 137 11.29 30.62 -0.41
C ASP A 137 10.75 31.00 -1.79
N GLU A 138 9.56 31.58 -1.84
CA GLU A 138 8.93 32.04 -3.09
C GLU A 138 8.38 33.44 -2.94
N GLN A 139 8.30 34.17 -4.06
CA GLN A 139 7.63 35.46 -4.16
C GLN A 139 6.91 35.55 -5.50
N ASP A 140 5.59 35.81 -5.47
CA ASP A 140 4.75 35.95 -6.65
C ASP A 140 4.87 34.78 -7.67
N GLY A 141 4.98 33.57 -7.14
CA GLY A 141 5.15 32.34 -7.94
C GLY A 141 6.57 32.08 -8.44
N VAL A 142 7.53 32.95 -8.13
CA VAL A 142 8.94 32.75 -8.44
C VAL A 142 9.65 32.10 -7.27
N ILE A 143 10.27 30.95 -7.49
CA ILE A 143 11.10 30.27 -6.49
C ILE A 143 12.42 31.04 -6.35
N THR A 144 12.50 31.88 -5.31
CA THR A 144 13.64 32.76 -5.10
C THR A 144 14.85 32.02 -4.50
N ARG A 145 14.57 31.02 -3.65
CA ARG A 145 15.62 30.22 -2.99
C ARG A 145 15.18 28.80 -2.73
N VAL A 146 16.09 27.86 -2.88
CA VAL A 146 15.88 26.44 -2.55
C VAL A 146 16.92 26.00 -1.53
N TYR A 147 16.50 25.23 -0.56
CA TYR A 147 17.32 24.67 0.51
C TYR A 147 17.16 23.14 0.47
N ASP A 148 18.11 22.48 -0.14
CA ASP A 148 18.06 21.02 -0.31
C ASP A 148 18.62 20.32 0.93
N LYS A 149 17.74 19.74 1.75
CA LYS A 149 18.04 18.99 2.97
C LYS A 149 18.97 19.75 3.95
N LYS A 150 18.65 21.00 4.21
CA LYS A 150 19.43 21.86 5.10
C LYS A 150 18.66 22.17 6.37
N PRO A 151 19.26 21.96 7.58
CA PRO A 151 18.61 22.34 8.82
C PRO A 151 18.21 23.81 8.82
N ALA A 152 16.94 24.09 9.07
CA ALA A 152 16.49 25.45 9.27
C ALA A 152 16.91 25.90 10.68
N LYS A 153 17.62 27.02 10.78
CA LYS A 153 18.04 27.63 12.06
C LYS A 153 16.88 28.36 12.78
N THR A 154 15.63 27.94 12.57
CA THR A 154 14.45 28.61 13.14
C THR A 154 13.42 27.61 13.55
N ASP A 155 12.72 27.87 14.66
CA ASP A 155 11.56 27.09 15.15
C ASP A 155 10.28 27.37 14.34
N LYS A 156 10.38 27.88 13.11
CA LYS A 156 9.23 28.16 12.24
C LYS A 156 9.09 27.04 11.21
N LYS A 157 7.85 26.69 10.93
CA LYS A 157 7.50 25.80 9.81
C LYS A 157 8.05 26.35 8.50
N LYS A 158 8.45 25.48 7.60
CA LYS A 158 8.94 25.78 6.26
C LYS A 158 8.02 25.16 5.21
N LYS A 159 7.88 25.81 4.07
CA LYS A 159 7.19 25.26 2.91
C LYS A 159 8.09 24.21 2.25
N LEU A 160 7.70 22.94 2.35
CA LEU A 160 8.41 21.79 1.78
C LEU A 160 7.84 21.47 0.40
N PHE A 161 8.69 21.05 -0.55
CA PHE A 161 8.23 20.42 -1.78
C PHE A 161 7.70 19.02 -1.49
N VAL A 162 6.48 18.74 -1.91
CA VAL A 162 5.83 17.44 -1.73
C VAL A 162 6.28 16.40 -2.77
N GLY A 163 6.78 16.86 -3.92
CA GLY A 163 7.25 15.96 -4.99
C GLY A 163 6.27 15.80 -6.15
N VAL A 164 5.28 16.68 -6.26
CA VAL A 164 4.34 16.73 -7.39
C VAL A 164 4.38 18.10 -8.02
N PHE A 165 4.66 18.14 -9.33
CA PHE A 165 4.88 19.37 -10.11
C PHE A 165 4.13 19.29 -11.44
N GLN A 166 3.52 20.39 -11.85
CA GLN A 166 2.92 20.58 -13.17
C GLN A 166 3.70 21.63 -13.96
N ILE A 167 4.09 21.28 -15.17
CA ILE A 167 4.93 22.09 -16.07
C ILE A 167 4.19 22.26 -17.39
N GLU A 168 3.86 23.49 -17.74
CA GLU A 168 3.12 23.81 -18.97
C GLU A 168 4.04 23.93 -20.19
N ASP A 169 5.30 24.36 -20.01
CA ASP A 169 6.29 24.43 -21.10
C ASP A 169 7.47 23.47 -20.84
N PRO A 170 7.34 22.19 -21.18
CA PRO A 170 8.40 21.19 -21.01
C PRO A 170 9.61 21.47 -21.91
N VAL A 171 9.44 22.16 -23.03
CA VAL A 171 10.55 22.51 -23.95
C VAL A 171 11.47 23.52 -23.28
N TYR A 172 10.88 24.56 -22.68
CA TYR A 172 11.66 25.54 -21.93
C TYR A 172 12.21 24.91 -20.63
N PHE A 173 11.44 24.06 -19.95
CA PHE A 173 11.95 23.35 -18.77
C PHE A 173 13.16 22.48 -19.07
N LYS A 174 13.19 21.83 -20.23
CA LYS A 174 14.36 21.06 -20.68
C LYS A 174 15.60 21.95 -20.84
N THR A 175 15.46 23.16 -21.41
CA THR A 175 16.55 24.14 -21.48
C THR A 175 17.01 24.60 -20.09
N CYS A 176 16.09 24.70 -19.12
CA CYS A 176 16.44 25.02 -17.74
C CYS A 176 17.27 23.89 -17.08
N LEU A 177 16.96 22.62 -17.37
CA LEU A 177 17.77 21.48 -16.94
C LEU A 177 19.18 21.52 -17.55
N GLU A 178 19.30 21.79 -18.85
CA GLU A 178 20.60 21.92 -19.52
C GLU A 178 21.46 23.02 -18.90
N LYS A 179 20.86 24.17 -18.55
CA LYS A 179 21.56 25.24 -17.81
C LYS A 179 21.97 24.77 -16.40
N ALA A 180 21.08 24.07 -15.69
CA ALA A 180 21.35 23.55 -14.36
C ALA A 180 22.51 22.54 -14.35
N PHE A 181 22.67 21.75 -15.42
CA PHE A 181 23.83 20.83 -15.58
C PHE A 181 25.16 21.57 -15.77
N GLN A 182 25.13 22.74 -16.42
CA GLN A 182 26.32 23.57 -16.61
C GLN A 182 26.70 24.35 -15.34
N GLU A 183 25.71 24.75 -14.55
CA GLU A 183 25.88 25.51 -13.31
C GLU A 183 25.93 24.58 -12.10
N VAL A 184 26.95 23.73 -11.99
CA VAL A 184 27.05 22.72 -10.91
C VAL A 184 26.95 23.38 -9.53
N ARG A 185 25.93 23.02 -8.76
CA ARG A 185 25.74 23.41 -7.36
C ARG A 185 25.83 22.15 -6.46
N PRO A 186 26.98 21.89 -5.83
CA PRO A 186 27.24 20.61 -5.14
C PRO A 186 26.24 20.21 -4.03
N GLN A 187 25.42 21.16 -3.59
CA GLN A 187 24.49 20.96 -2.46
C GLN A 187 23.02 21.14 -2.88
N MET A 188 22.71 21.02 -4.16
CA MET A 188 21.36 21.16 -4.69
C MET A 188 21.17 20.20 -5.86
N SER A 189 20.07 19.43 -5.85
CA SER A 189 19.67 18.63 -7.00
C SER A 189 19.48 19.51 -8.24
N THR A 190 19.97 19.05 -9.40
CA THR A 190 19.85 19.79 -10.67
C THR A 190 18.38 20.02 -11.04
N PHE A 191 17.46 19.14 -10.62
CA PHE A 191 16.03 19.34 -10.81
C PHE A 191 15.49 20.60 -10.11
N TYR A 192 15.79 20.77 -8.81
CA TYR A 192 15.33 21.95 -8.08
C TYR A 192 16.01 23.24 -8.55
N HIS A 193 17.26 23.14 -9.03
CA HIS A 193 17.92 24.28 -9.67
C HIS A 193 17.21 24.66 -10.97
N ALA A 194 16.85 23.68 -11.80
CA ALA A 194 16.10 23.93 -13.03
C ALA A 194 14.72 24.54 -12.75
N LEU A 195 13.99 24.07 -11.72
CA LEU A 195 12.74 24.68 -11.28
C LEU A 195 12.91 26.15 -10.88
N GLN A 196 13.99 26.48 -10.17
CA GLN A 196 14.31 27.85 -9.79
C GLN A 196 14.58 28.74 -11.03
N ILE A 197 15.25 28.22 -12.07
CA ILE A 197 15.46 28.92 -13.33
C ILE A 197 14.13 29.10 -14.07
N TYR A 198 13.35 28.01 -14.17
CA TYR A 198 12.07 27.95 -14.87
C TYR A 198 11.05 28.97 -14.33
N SER A 199 10.89 28.99 -13.00
CA SER A 199 9.88 29.84 -12.33
C SER A 199 10.08 31.34 -12.55
N ARG A 200 11.26 31.79 -13.01
CA ARG A 200 11.51 33.20 -13.34
C ARG A 200 10.76 33.68 -14.58
N GLN A 201 10.48 32.78 -15.53
CA GLN A 201 9.73 33.11 -16.76
C GLN A 201 8.32 32.48 -16.72
N HIS A 202 8.14 31.41 -15.96
CA HIS A 202 6.90 30.68 -15.74
C HIS A 202 6.58 30.65 -14.25
N PRO A 203 5.97 31.70 -13.69
CA PRO A 203 5.60 31.71 -12.26
C PRO A 203 4.69 30.54 -11.91
N MET A 204 5.03 29.83 -10.83
CA MET A 204 4.37 28.59 -10.44
C MET A 204 3.49 28.78 -9.20
N LYS A 205 2.29 28.23 -9.21
CA LYS A 205 1.39 28.25 -8.03
C LYS A 205 1.86 27.24 -7.00
N ALA A 206 2.26 27.69 -5.80
CA ALA A 206 2.53 26.82 -4.66
C ALA A 206 1.19 26.51 -3.97
N ILE A 207 0.78 25.24 -4.00
CA ILE A 207 -0.52 24.77 -3.50
C ILE A 207 -0.30 23.93 -2.27
N SER A 208 -0.87 24.38 -1.15
CA SER A 208 -0.82 23.62 0.09
C SER A 208 -1.72 22.38 0.02
N THR A 209 -1.20 21.22 0.45
CA THR A 209 -1.96 19.99 0.57
C THR A 209 -1.77 19.38 1.96
N GLU A 210 -2.86 18.84 2.53
CA GLU A 210 -2.84 18.02 3.75
C GLU A 210 -3.01 16.52 3.43
N ASN A 211 -3.24 16.20 2.15
CA ASN A 211 -3.52 14.85 1.67
C ASN A 211 -2.26 14.18 1.06
N TRP A 212 -1.12 14.43 1.67
CA TRP A 212 0.17 13.91 1.24
C TRP A 212 0.62 12.72 2.10
N PHE A 213 0.95 11.63 1.42
CA PHE A 213 1.48 10.39 2.00
C PHE A 213 2.88 10.14 1.41
N ASP A 214 3.89 10.38 2.24
CA ASP A 214 5.27 10.07 1.91
C ASP A 214 5.58 8.62 2.26
N ILE A 215 6.24 7.92 1.34
CA ILE A 215 6.71 6.55 1.49
C ILE A 215 8.22 6.42 1.25
N GLY A 216 8.90 7.54 1.12
CA GLY A 216 10.35 7.61 0.95
C GLY A 216 11.15 7.72 2.25
N HIS A 217 10.48 7.96 3.39
CA HIS A 217 11.10 8.10 4.72
C HIS A 217 10.39 7.21 5.74
N GLU A 218 11.15 6.50 6.58
CA GLU A 218 10.60 5.48 7.51
C GLU A 218 9.50 6.05 8.42
N ASP A 219 9.78 7.15 9.11
CA ASP A 219 8.81 7.76 10.04
C ASP A 219 7.50 8.18 9.35
N LYS A 220 7.61 8.73 8.14
CA LYS A 220 6.43 9.15 7.35
C LYS A 220 5.73 7.94 6.73
N TYR A 221 6.45 6.93 6.27
CA TYR A 221 5.87 5.71 5.70
C TYR A 221 4.91 5.02 6.67
N TYR A 222 5.32 4.79 7.90
CA TYR A 222 4.44 4.15 8.89
C TYR A 222 3.21 5.01 9.20
N ASN A 223 3.36 6.33 9.27
CA ASN A 223 2.25 7.26 9.42
C ASN A 223 1.32 7.24 8.20
N SER A 224 1.87 7.25 6.98
CA SER A 224 1.12 7.17 5.73
C SER A 224 0.34 5.85 5.63
N LYS A 225 0.96 4.73 5.98
CA LYS A 225 0.31 3.40 6.04
C LYS A 225 -0.91 3.40 6.96
N LEU A 226 -0.81 4.09 8.12
CA LEU A 226 -1.91 4.27 9.07
C LEU A 226 -3.06 5.08 8.49
N GLU A 227 -2.75 6.24 7.92
CA GLU A 227 -3.77 7.17 7.41
C GLU A 227 -4.52 6.59 6.22
N VAL A 228 -3.82 5.96 5.29
CA VAL A 228 -4.42 5.27 4.15
C VAL A 228 -5.33 4.14 4.64
N ARG A 229 -4.88 3.32 5.60
CA ARG A 229 -5.69 2.25 6.18
C ARG A 229 -6.95 2.77 6.87
N ALA A 230 -6.85 3.86 7.63
CA ALA A 230 -8.00 4.46 8.29
C ALA A 230 -9.04 4.99 7.29
N ARG A 231 -8.60 5.47 6.12
CA ARG A 231 -9.51 5.94 5.05
C ARG A 231 -10.16 4.79 4.28
N GLU A 232 -9.42 3.70 4.03
CA GLU A 232 -9.95 2.53 3.30
C GLU A 232 -10.95 1.71 4.13
N PHE A 233 -10.82 1.70 5.46
CA PHE A 233 -11.65 0.91 6.37
C PHE A 233 -12.42 1.82 7.34
N ASN A 234 -13.65 2.17 7.00
CA ASN A 234 -14.55 3.02 7.81
C ASN A 234 -14.76 2.53 9.26
N HIS A 235 -14.36 1.30 9.55
CA HIS A 235 -14.49 0.65 10.86
C HIS A 235 -13.23 0.68 11.73
N ILE A 236 -12.19 1.37 11.28
CA ILE A 236 -10.92 1.49 12.00
C ILE A 236 -10.61 2.96 12.26
N SER A 237 -10.39 3.31 13.51
CA SER A 237 -9.83 4.61 13.91
C SER A 237 -8.52 4.41 14.68
N ILE A 238 -7.55 5.31 14.49
CA ILE A 238 -6.23 5.18 15.09
C ILE A 238 -5.85 6.48 15.79
N ASP A 239 -5.55 6.37 17.08
CA ASP A 239 -4.90 7.43 17.85
C ASP A 239 -3.38 7.28 17.72
N LYS A 240 -2.79 8.07 16.83
CA LYS A 240 -1.35 8.03 16.53
C LYS A 240 -0.48 8.37 17.74
N ASN A 241 -0.92 9.32 18.56
CA ASN A 241 -0.15 9.78 19.70
C ASN A 241 -0.01 8.71 20.78
N ARG A 242 -1.01 7.83 20.87
CA ARG A 242 -1.07 6.74 21.86
C ARG A 242 -0.74 5.37 21.26
N GLY A 243 -0.62 5.25 19.94
CA GLY A 243 -0.45 3.95 19.28
C GLY A 243 -1.63 3.01 19.49
N ILE A 244 -2.86 3.55 19.54
CA ILE A 244 -4.08 2.77 19.78
C ILE A 244 -4.91 2.68 18.52
N LEU A 245 -5.23 1.45 18.11
CA LEU A 245 -6.19 1.14 17.08
C LEU A 245 -7.54 0.80 17.72
N ARG A 246 -8.62 1.45 17.28
CA ARG A 246 -9.99 1.06 17.64
C ARG A 246 -10.69 0.49 16.41
N LYS A 247 -11.24 -0.71 16.57
CA LYS A 247 -11.97 -1.45 15.53
C LYS A 247 -13.43 -1.56 15.92
N THR A 248 -14.32 -1.41 14.93
CA THR A 248 -15.77 -1.68 14.97
C THR A 248 -16.15 -2.56 13.78
N SER A 249 -17.38 -3.03 13.71
CA SER A 249 -17.88 -3.81 12.56
C SER A 249 -19.39 -3.76 12.47
N ASP A 250 -19.93 -3.81 11.25
CA ASP A 250 -21.37 -3.95 10.99
C ASP A 250 -21.85 -5.39 11.22
N ASP A 251 -20.98 -6.40 10.98
CA ASP A 251 -21.24 -7.80 11.34
C ASP A 251 -20.99 -8.01 12.83
N LYS A 252 -21.96 -7.61 13.64
CA LYS A 252 -21.84 -7.56 15.09
C LYS A 252 -21.64 -8.94 15.72
N ASP A 253 -22.32 -9.97 15.23
CA ASP A 253 -22.23 -11.33 15.80
C ASP A 253 -20.83 -11.89 15.61
N LYS A 254 -20.31 -11.81 14.39
CA LYS A 254 -18.94 -12.24 14.09
C LYS A 254 -17.91 -11.44 14.88
N PHE A 255 -18.11 -10.13 14.97
CA PHE A 255 -17.17 -9.24 15.64
C PHE A 255 -17.15 -9.42 17.17
N ILE A 256 -18.31 -9.64 17.81
CA ILE A 256 -18.39 -9.99 19.23
C ILE A 256 -17.67 -11.33 19.47
N GLY A 257 -17.79 -12.29 18.53
CA GLY A 257 -17.01 -13.53 18.55
C GLY A 257 -15.50 -13.30 18.52
N GLU A 258 -15.02 -12.40 17.66
CA GLU A 258 -13.62 -11.98 17.57
C GLU A 258 -13.14 -11.36 18.89
N ILE A 259 -13.90 -10.41 19.47
CA ILE A 259 -13.56 -9.79 20.76
C ILE A 259 -13.46 -10.85 21.86
N LYS A 260 -14.43 -11.77 21.92
CA LYS A 260 -14.43 -12.86 22.91
C LYS A 260 -13.23 -13.79 22.73
N TRP A 261 -12.77 -14.02 21.50
CA TRP A 261 -11.56 -14.81 21.23
C TRP A 261 -10.33 -14.15 21.86
N TYR A 262 -10.13 -12.84 21.65
CA TYR A 262 -9.02 -12.12 22.28
C TYR A 262 -9.05 -12.22 23.81
N LEU A 263 -10.24 -12.12 24.42
CA LEU A 263 -10.39 -12.08 25.88
C LEU A 263 -10.27 -13.49 26.53
N LYS A 264 -10.51 -14.56 25.78
CA LYS A 264 -10.49 -15.94 26.27
C LYS A 264 -9.15 -16.62 26.09
N LEU A 265 -8.19 -16.01 25.40
CA LEU A 265 -6.86 -16.59 25.26
C LEU A 265 -6.21 -16.74 26.63
N PRO A 266 -5.63 -17.91 26.93
CA PRO A 266 -4.82 -18.12 28.14
C PRO A 266 -3.65 -17.13 28.21
N SER A 267 -3.29 -16.70 29.41
CA SER A 267 -2.28 -15.64 29.62
C SER A 267 -0.90 -15.96 29.05
N ASP A 268 -0.52 -17.22 29.00
CA ASP A 268 0.77 -17.67 28.45
C ASP A 268 0.82 -17.74 26.92
N VAL A 269 -0.32 -17.57 26.23
CA VAL A 269 -0.41 -17.43 24.76
C VAL A 269 -0.93 -16.05 24.32
N GLU A 270 -1.13 -15.13 25.23
CA GLU A 270 -1.56 -13.74 24.90
C GLU A 270 -0.55 -13.00 24.03
N TYR A 271 0.71 -13.41 23.97
CA TYR A 271 1.77 -12.81 23.15
C TYR A 271 1.48 -12.86 21.66
N VAL A 272 0.52 -13.68 21.22
CA VAL A 272 0.15 -13.79 19.79
C VAL A 272 -0.84 -12.71 19.34
N ARG A 273 -1.33 -11.88 20.23
CA ARG A 273 -2.30 -10.83 19.94
C ARG A 273 -1.82 -9.45 20.40
N PRO A 274 -2.34 -8.36 19.84
CA PRO A 274 -2.14 -7.02 20.37
C PRO A 274 -2.67 -6.91 21.80
N ARG A 275 -2.05 -6.06 22.60
CA ARG A 275 -2.56 -5.71 23.92
C ARG A 275 -3.93 -5.02 23.80
N ILE A 276 -4.92 -5.50 24.50
CA ILE A 276 -6.26 -4.90 24.56
C ILE A 276 -6.31 -3.86 25.67
N PHE A 277 -6.72 -2.64 25.34
CA PHE A 277 -6.85 -1.53 26.27
C PHE A 277 -8.29 -1.36 26.75
N ASP A 278 -9.26 -1.50 25.83
CA ASP A 278 -10.67 -1.29 26.10
C ASP A 278 -11.53 -2.07 25.10
N TYR A 279 -12.75 -2.44 25.49
CA TYR A 279 -13.66 -3.16 24.63
C TYR A 279 -15.12 -3.06 25.04
N SER A 280 -16.02 -3.35 24.12
CA SER A 280 -17.44 -3.58 24.41
C SER A 280 -17.95 -4.79 23.62
N THR A 281 -18.59 -5.72 24.30
CA THR A 281 -19.32 -6.84 23.68
C THR A 281 -20.84 -6.57 23.62
N SER A 282 -21.27 -5.35 23.92
CA SER A 282 -22.67 -4.94 23.77
C SER A 282 -23.07 -4.98 22.30
N TYR A 283 -24.16 -5.64 21.97
CA TYR A 283 -24.66 -5.72 20.61
C TYR A 283 -25.02 -4.34 20.00
N VAL A 284 -25.34 -3.36 20.85
CA VAL A 284 -25.67 -2.01 20.39
C VAL A 284 -24.45 -1.33 19.75
N ASN A 285 -23.28 -1.44 20.42
CA ASN A 285 -22.04 -0.79 19.96
C ASN A 285 -20.81 -1.65 20.34
N PRO A 286 -20.55 -2.75 19.63
CA PRO A 286 -19.37 -3.56 19.87
C PRO A 286 -18.12 -2.85 19.35
N TYR A 287 -17.05 -2.86 20.13
CA TYR A 287 -15.74 -2.35 19.73
C TYR A 287 -14.60 -3.01 20.49
N VAL A 288 -13.41 -2.92 19.94
CA VAL A 288 -12.15 -3.25 20.63
C VAL A 288 -11.12 -2.17 20.34
N SER A 289 -10.45 -1.70 21.40
CA SER A 289 -9.31 -0.79 21.34
C SER A 289 -8.05 -1.56 21.74
N MET A 290 -7.08 -1.63 20.84
CA MET A 290 -5.89 -2.45 21.01
C MET A 290 -4.64 -1.69 20.59
N GLU A 291 -3.48 -2.21 20.99
CA GLU A 291 -2.19 -1.71 20.57
C GLU A 291 -2.06 -1.81 19.05
N TYR A 292 -1.56 -0.75 18.45
CA TYR A 292 -1.30 -0.72 17.01
C TYR A 292 0.13 -1.11 16.70
N TYR A 293 0.28 -2.06 15.78
CA TYR A 293 1.56 -2.44 15.20
C TYR A 293 1.63 -2.04 13.72
N ALA A 294 2.70 -1.34 13.35
CA ALA A 294 2.97 -0.96 11.98
C ALA A 294 3.80 -2.00 11.21
N TYR A 295 3.93 -3.21 11.75
CA TYR A 295 4.72 -4.28 11.14
C TYR A 295 4.15 -4.72 9.79
N HIS A 296 5.02 -5.34 8.99
CA HIS A 296 4.61 -5.95 7.73
C HIS A 296 3.89 -7.27 7.98
N THR A 297 2.85 -7.51 7.19
CA THR A 297 2.19 -8.81 7.20
C THR A 297 3.00 -9.83 6.41
N VAL A 298 2.85 -11.12 6.72
CA VAL A 298 3.44 -12.21 5.91
C VAL A 298 2.96 -12.14 4.47
N HIS A 299 1.75 -11.62 4.23
CA HIS A 299 1.23 -11.35 2.88
C HIS A 299 2.08 -10.31 2.13
N GLU A 300 2.42 -9.18 2.77
CA GLU A 300 3.30 -8.16 2.18
C GLU A 300 4.70 -8.75 1.91
N LEU A 301 5.24 -9.52 2.85
CA LEU A 301 6.52 -10.21 2.69
C LEU A 301 6.50 -11.21 1.53
N PHE A 302 5.42 -11.96 1.37
CA PHE A 302 5.26 -12.94 0.29
C PHE A 302 5.14 -12.29 -1.08
N LEU A 303 4.37 -11.21 -1.19
CA LEU A 303 4.13 -10.54 -2.47
C LEU A 303 5.29 -9.64 -2.91
N TYR A 304 5.94 -8.95 -1.97
CA TYR A 304 6.85 -7.85 -2.25
C TYR A 304 8.27 -8.09 -1.74
N GLY A 305 8.42 -8.96 -0.72
CA GLY A 305 9.69 -9.16 -0.03
C GLY A 305 10.72 -9.95 -0.84
N ASP A 306 11.97 -9.83 -0.42
CA ASP A 306 13.13 -10.56 -0.95
C ASP A 306 13.68 -11.55 0.08
N LEU A 307 12.80 -12.19 0.86
CA LEU A 307 13.22 -13.12 1.90
C LEU A 307 13.94 -14.32 1.31
N THR A 308 15.05 -14.69 1.92
CA THR A 308 15.77 -15.91 1.62
C THR A 308 14.99 -17.15 2.07
N LEU A 309 15.34 -18.31 1.54
CA LEU A 309 14.74 -19.57 1.97
C LEU A 309 14.84 -19.78 3.50
N GLN A 310 15.99 -19.41 4.10
CA GLN A 310 16.18 -19.53 5.55
C GLN A 310 15.21 -18.64 6.32
N GLN A 311 15.04 -17.38 5.91
CA GLN A 311 14.08 -16.48 6.54
C GLN A 311 12.64 -17.01 6.45
N TRP A 312 12.25 -17.58 5.30
CA TRP A 312 10.95 -18.25 5.16
C TRP A 312 10.81 -19.44 6.12
N VAL A 313 11.84 -20.27 6.24
CA VAL A 313 11.86 -21.39 7.20
C VAL A 313 11.67 -20.87 8.62
N ASP A 314 12.31 -19.77 8.99
CA ASP A 314 12.19 -19.16 10.33
C ASP A 314 10.76 -18.63 10.58
N VAL A 315 10.16 -17.96 9.62
CA VAL A 315 8.75 -17.49 9.67
C VAL A 315 7.80 -18.69 9.89
N PHE A 316 7.92 -19.75 9.08
CA PHE A 316 7.06 -20.93 9.20
C PHE A 316 7.30 -21.71 10.49
N ASN A 317 8.54 -21.81 10.95
CA ASN A 317 8.86 -22.40 12.25
C ASN A 317 8.20 -21.64 13.40
N ARG A 318 8.17 -20.30 13.32
CA ARG A 318 7.51 -19.46 14.34
C ARG A 318 5.99 -19.67 14.33
N ILE A 319 5.38 -19.70 13.14
CA ILE A 319 3.95 -20.00 13.00
C ILE A 319 3.63 -21.39 13.58
N ARG A 320 4.45 -22.41 13.26
CA ARG A 320 4.28 -23.77 13.80
C ARG A 320 4.38 -23.77 15.33
N PHE A 321 5.35 -23.06 15.89
CA PHE A 321 5.50 -22.93 17.34
C PHE A 321 4.23 -22.39 18.00
N VAL A 322 3.63 -21.32 17.45
CA VAL A 322 2.35 -20.77 17.94
C VAL A 322 1.22 -21.81 17.84
N CYS A 323 1.14 -22.55 16.73
CA CYS A 323 0.13 -23.60 16.58
C CYS A 323 0.33 -24.73 17.61
N ASP A 324 1.57 -25.08 17.91
CA ASP A 324 1.88 -26.10 18.91
C ASP A 324 1.56 -25.62 20.34
N ASP A 325 1.76 -24.33 20.64
CA ASP A 325 1.30 -23.72 21.88
C ASP A 325 -0.22 -23.80 22.01
N PHE A 326 -0.98 -23.51 20.97
CA PHE A 326 -2.44 -23.63 20.97
C PHE A 326 -2.92 -25.07 21.22
N LYS A 327 -2.21 -26.07 20.72
CA LYS A 327 -2.53 -27.49 20.93
C LYS A 327 -2.39 -27.95 22.39
N ARG A 328 -1.66 -27.21 23.24
CA ARG A 328 -1.57 -27.53 24.68
C ARG A 328 -2.92 -27.36 25.39
N TYR A 329 -3.82 -26.55 24.84
CA TYR A 329 -5.14 -26.29 25.38
C TYR A 329 -6.18 -27.20 24.72
N THR A 330 -6.29 -28.42 25.22
CA THR A 330 -7.16 -29.43 24.65
C THR A 330 -8.43 -29.58 25.49
N VAL A 331 -9.58 -29.60 24.81
CA VAL A 331 -10.90 -29.81 25.40
C VAL A 331 -11.55 -31.04 24.74
N LYS A 332 -12.18 -31.88 25.55
CA LYS A 332 -13.08 -32.93 25.07
C LYS A 332 -14.51 -32.49 25.37
N ASP A 333 -15.27 -32.18 24.34
CA ASP A 333 -16.65 -31.71 24.49
C ASP A 333 -17.47 -32.06 23.25
N GLY A 334 -18.41 -33.02 23.39
CA GLY A 334 -19.30 -33.46 22.32
C GLY A 334 -20.27 -32.36 21.82
N SER A 335 -20.48 -31.27 22.59
CA SER A 335 -21.33 -30.15 22.14
C SER A 335 -20.71 -29.34 21.01
N ILE A 336 -19.38 -29.46 20.80
CA ILE A 336 -18.64 -28.75 19.76
C ILE A 336 -18.93 -29.33 18.35
N GLN A 337 -19.49 -30.53 18.23
CA GLN A 337 -19.84 -31.12 16.93
C GLN A 337 -20.75 -30.22 16.10
N HIS A 338 -21.70 -29.53 16.74
CA HIS A 338 -22.54 -28.55 16.06
C HIS A 338 -21.74 -27.38 15.46
N ALA A 339 -20.70 -26.92 16.14
CA ALA A 339 -19.82 -25.88 15.63
C ALA A 339 -18.99 -26.37 14.41
N LEU A 340 -18.60 -27.65 14.37
CA LEU A 340 -17.94 -28.26 13.22
C LEU A 340 -18.88 -28.34 12.01
N GLU A 341 -20.12 -28.77 12.22
CA GLU A 341 -21.14 -28.83 11.18
C GLU A 341 -21.39 -27.43 10.60
N GLU A 342 -21.59 -26.44 11.46
CA GLU A 342 -21.79 -25.06 11.05
C GLU A 342 -20.59 -24.52 10.26
N MET A 343 -19.37 -24.75 10.73
CA MET A 343 -18.15 -24.22 10.13
C MET A 343 -17.83 -24.84 8.76
N TYR A 344 -17.91 -26.17 8.65
CA TYR A 344 -17.43 -26.90 7.49
C TYR A 344 -18.52 -27.25 6.46
N LEU A 345 -19.74 -27.56 6.91
CA LEU A 345 -20.82 -27.97 6.03
C LEU A 345 -21.79 -26.82 5.78
N THR A 346 -22.48 -26.34 6.81
CA THR A 346 -23.56 -25.34 6.66
C THR A 346 -23.10 -24.08 5.96
N LYS A 347 -21.97 -23.50 6.39
CA LYS A 347 -21.40 -22.29 5.74
C LYS A 347 -20.96 -22.54 4.31
N THR A 348 -20.44 -23.73 4.00
CA THR A 348 -20.03 -24.07 2.63
C THR A 348 -21.23 -24.13 1.71
N LEU A 349 -22.29 -24.84 2.13
CA LEU A 349 -23.54 -24.93 1.37
C LEU A 349 -24.22 -23.56 1.19
N GLN A 350 -24.27 -22.75 2.25
CA GLN A 350 -24.79 -21.38 2.15
C GLN A 350 -24.01 -20.51 1.15
N ARG A 351 -22.68 -20.68 1.09
CA ARG A 351 -21.85 -19.97 0.08
C ARG A 351 -22.15 -20.47 -1.33
N PHE A 352 -22.33 -21.77 -1.52
CA PHE A 352 -22.75 -22.31 -2.82
C PHE A 352 -24.11 -21.77 -3.23
N GLU A 353 -25.10 -21.70 -2.35
CA GLU A 353 -26.38 -21.10 -2.63
C GLU A 353 -26.32 -19.61 -2.98
N ARG A 354 -25.42 -18.85 -2.37
CA ARG A 354 -25.17 -17.46 -2.76
C ARG A 354 -24.54 -17.38 -4.15
N MET A 355 -23.50 -18.18 -4.39
CA MET A 355 -22.79 -18.22 -5.67
C MET A 355 -23.70 -18.65 -6.82
N LYS A 356 -24.62 -19.57 -6.58
CA LYS A 356 -25.62 -20.03 -7.56
C LYS A 356 -26.56 -18.92 -8.05
N LYS A 357 -26.77 -17.88 -7.21
CA LYS A 357 -27.59 -16.71 -7.57
C LYS A 357 -26.88 -15.74 -8.53
N GLU A 358 -25.57 -15.84 -8.65
CA GLU A 358 -24.76 -15.03 -9.56
C GLU A 358 -24.72 -15.70 -10.93
N ASN A 359 -25.28 -15.09 -11.96
CA ASN A 359 -25.39 -15.66 -13.32
C ASN A 359 -24.05 -16.14 -13.91
N ILE A 360 -22.95 -15.49 -13.55
CA ILE A 360 -21.60 -15.83 -14.03
C ILE A 360 -21.11 -17.22 -13.58
N PHE A 361 -21.69 -17.76 -12.49
CA PHE A 361 -21.28 -19.04 -11.92
C PHE A 361 -22.31 -20.15 -12.12
N SER A 362 -23.47 -19.86 -12.72
CA SER A 362 -24.59 -20.81 -12.83
C SER A 362 -24.21 -22.11 -13.53
N THR A 363 -23.42 -22.06 -14.60
CA THR A 363 -22.95 -23.24 -15.34
C THR A 363 -22.08 -24.17 -14.51
N PHE A 364 -21.32 -23.66 -13.54
CA PHE A 364 -20.45 -24.48 -12.68
C PHE A 364 -21.22 -25.43 -11.75
N PHE A 365 -22.51 -25.17 -11.55
CA PHE A 365 -23.35 -26.03 -10.72
C PHE A 365 -23.90 -27.24 -11.47
N GLU A 366 -24.05 -27.16 -12.79
CA GLU A 366 -24.71 -28.18 -13.61
C GLU A 366 -23.76 -28.91 -14.55
N GLU A 367 -22.64 -28.26 -14.93
CA GLU A 367 -21.69 -28.81 -15.90
C GLU A 367 -20.33 -29.10 -15.25
N PRO A 368 -19.58 -30.10 -15.76
CA PRO A 368 -18.21 -30.38 -15.31
C PRO A 368 -17.31 -29.14 -15.48
N ILE A 369 -16.53 -28.84 -14.45
CA ILE A 369 -15.60 -27.71 -14.41
C ILE A 369 -14.22 -28.18 -14.95
N GLU A 370 -13.66 -27.44 -15.91
CA GLU A 370 -12.32 -27.69 -16.40
C GLU A 370 -11.33 -26.69 -15.82
N VAL A 371 -10.28 -27.19 -15.16
CA VAL A 371 -9.20 -26.37 -14.61
C VAL A 371 -7.86 -26.97 -15.05
N ASN A 372 -7.06 -26.17 -15.78
CA ASN A 372 -5.77 -26.59 -16.30
C ASN A 372 -5.79 -27.89 -17.15
N GLY A 373 -6.90 -28.12 -17.89
CA GLY A 373 -7.08 -29.32 -18.72
C GLY A 373 -7.62 -30.54 -17.98
N GLU A 374 -7.87 -30.47 -16.67
CA GLU A 374 -8.47 -31.50 -15.87
C GLU A 374 -9.95 -31.22 -15.61
N LYS A 375 -10.81 -32.26 -15.71
CA LYS A 375 -12.25 -32.14 -15.49
C LYS A 375 -12.61 -32.54 -14.05
N TYR A 376 -13.42 -31.71 -13.44
CA TYR A 376 -13.95 -31.89 -12.09
C TYR A 376 -15.47 -31.97 -12.12
N LEU A 377 -16.03 -32.55 -11.05
CA LEU A 377 -17.48 -32.64 -10.88
C LEU A 377 -18.15 -31.27 -10.82
N PRO A 378 -19.40 -31.15 -11.28
CA PRO A 378 -20.22 -29.96 -11.02
C PRO A 378 -20.38 -29.68 -9.53
N LEU A 379 -20.57 -28.38 -9.17
CA LEU A 379 -20.67 -28.00 -7.76
C LEU A 379 -21.87 -28.65 -7.03
N ASN A 380 -22.98 -28.96 -7.75
CA ASN A 380 -24.09 -29.70 -7.17
C ASN A 380 -23.66 -31.12 -6.72
N ASP A 381 -22.87 -31.82 -7.53
CA ASP A 381 -22.36 -33.16 -7.20
C ASP A 381 -21.33 -33.08 -6.07
N ILE A 382 -20.46 -32.06 -6.08
CA ILE A 382 -19.52 -31.80 -5.00
C ILE A 382 -20.29 -31.55 -3.69
N SER A 383 -21.36 -30.75 -3.69
CA SER A 383 -22.20 -30.53 -2.50
C SER A 383 -22.73 -31.84 -1.93
N ALA A 384 -23.27 -32.72 -2.80
CA ALA A 384 -23.79 -34.01 -2.39
C ALA A 384 -22.72 -34.94 -1.80
N VAL A 385 -21.48 -34.85 -2.29
CA VAL A 385 -20.33 -35.57 -1.70
C VAL A 385 -19.97 -35.00 -0.34
N LEU A 386 -19.91 -33.66 -0.20
CA LEU A 386 -19.57 -33.00 1.07
C LEU A 386 -20.57 -33.33 2.17
N GLU A 387 -21.88 -33.33 1.88
CA GLU A 387 -22.94 -33.71 2.82
C GLU A 387 -22.78 -35.13 3.38
N LYS A 388 -22.19 -36.04 2.60
CA LYS A 388 -21.94 -37.43 3.02
C LYS A 388 -20.59 -37.62 3.73
N VAL A 389 -19.57 -36.92 3.29
CA VAL A 389 -18.18 -37.12 3.72
C VAL A 389 -17.88 -36.34 4.99
N ILE A 390 -18.31 -35.08 5.07
CA ILE A 390 -17.99 -34.18 6.20
C ILE A 390 -18.51 -34.80 7.55
N PRO A 391 -19.76 -35.21 7.66
CA PRO A 391 -20.23 -35.85 8.90
C PRO A 391 -19.40 -37.06 9.30
N LYS A 392 -19.07 -37.92 8.33
CA LYS A 392 -18.26 -39.14 8.61
C LYS A 392 -16.84 -38.84 9.11
N MET A 393 -16.24 -37.77 8.58
CA MET A 393 -14.85 -37.41 8.92
C MET A 393 -14.74 -36.60 10.22
N LEU A 394 -15.71 -35.72 10.47
CA LEU A 394 -15.60 -34.74 11.55
C LEU A 394 -16.37 -35.10 12.81
N TYR A 395 -17.47 -35.90 12.73
CA TYR A 395 -18.27 -36.19 13.90
C TYR A 395 -17.65 -37.27 14.83
N GLU A 396 -16.58 -37.92 14.36
CA GLU A 396 -15.76 -38.80 15.20
C GLU A 396 -14.71 -38.05 16.02
N VAL A 397 -14.50 -36.74 15.74
CA VAL A 397 -13.54 -35.93 16.48
C VAL A 397 -14.17 -35.44 17.77
N ASP A 398 -13.60 -35.83 18.89
CA ASP A 398 -14.04 -35.47 20.25
C ASP A 398 -13.09 -34.51 20.97
N THR A 399 -11.96 -34.22 20.36
CA THR A 399 -10.86 -33.46 20.96
C THR A 399 -10.62 -32.17 20.16
N PHE A 400 -10.68 -31.04 20.85
CA PHE A 400 -10.59 -29.72 20.26
C PHE A 400 -9.49 -28.90 20.91
N ASN A 401 -8.91 -27.99 20.14
CA ASN A 401 -7.83 -27.10 20.57
C ASN A 401 -8.22 -25.64 20.27
N ILE A 402 -7.45 -24.70 20.82
CA ILE A 402 -7.52 -23.30 20.39
C ILE A 402 -7.10 -23.23 18.93
N ILE A 403 -7.84 -22.48 18.14
CA ILE A 403 -7.51 -22.14 16.76
C ILE A 403 -7.62 -20.62 16.56
N HIS A 404 -6.86 -20.08 15.61
CA HIS A 404 -6.99 -18.68 15.20
C HIS A 404 -8.30 -18.42 14.43
N GLY A 405 -8.79 -19.42 13.70
CA GLY A 405 -10.03 -19.34 12.92
C GLY A 405 -9.90 -18.72 11.54
N ASP A 406 -8.86 -17.88 11.32
CA ASP A 406 -8.56 -17.26 10.01
C ASP A 406 -7.05 -17.01 9.91
N LEU A 407 -6.25 -18.09 9.99
CA LEU A 407 -4.80 -18.04 9.95
C LEU A 407 -4.31 -17.92 8.49
N CYS A 408 -4.50 -16.76 7.91
CA CYS A 408 -3.97 -16.40 6.59
C CYS A 408 -2.81 -15.41 6.71
N PHE A 409 -2.00 -15.28 5.68
CA PHE A 409 -0.83 -14.40 5.65
C PHE A 409 -1.12 -12.93 5.96
N ALA A 410 -2.33 -12.45 5.63
CA ALA A 410 -2.74 -11.08 5.90
C ALA A 410 -3.00 -10.81 7.40
N ASN A 411 -3.23 -11.87 8.19
CA ASN A 411 -3.49 -11.78 9.63
C ASN A 411 -2.26 -12.09 10.50
N ILE A 412 -1.10 -12.30 9.90
CA ILE A 412 0.16 -12.55 10.58
C ILE A 412 1.10 -11.38 10.31
N MET A 413 1.51 -10.69 11.36
CA MET A 413 2.49 -9.61 11.30
C MET A 413 3.85 -10.12 11.76
N VAL A 414 4.91 -9.58 11.16
CA VAL A 414 6.31 -9.94 11.47
C VAL A 414 7.08 -8.66 11.74
N ASP A 415 7.80 -8.67 12.88
CA ASP A 415 8.73 -7.60 13.28
C ASP A 415 10.10 -7.79 12.61
#